data_242efa8b799d08556bb00c88d1102eec
#
_entry.id   242efa8b799d08556bb00c88d1102eec
#
_cell.length_a   1.000
_cell.length_b   1.000
_cell.length_c   1.000
_cell.angle_alpha   90.00
_cell.angle_beta   90.00
_cell.angle_gamma   90.00
#
_symmetry.space_group_name_H-M   'P 1'
#
loop_
_entity.id
_entity.type
_entity.pdbx_description
1 polymer ?
#
loop_
_entity_poly.entity_id
_entity_poly.type
_entity_poly.pdbx_seq_one_letter_code
_entity_poly.pdbx_strand_id
1 'polypeptide(L)'
;MKIAVRPIPLLLALATALAGCGSSQAGQPAVAPVPSGLPLTGAEAERFLATAEVVDLEKYESKGITHPRRAILSDGGLTLRAVFKDIDTTHDREQLSTGQWLLNLRDSFKHEIAAYRLDQLLGLGLVPPCVERRIEGNIGSLCLWIEGSMTEAERARAKTVPPNVAAYNDQMLDIKLFMQLTWDTDYNNVANILVGPDWKLYKVDSSRAFRQTETLRREEALTRFRRSTLQALESLTKERLDEVLGQWLDTRQLEGLWQRRTRILELARERVASQGDSAVLYDGP
;
A
#
# COMPACT_ATOMS: atom_id res chain seq x y z
N MET A 1 8.49 -80.71 -11.19
CA MET A 1 7.34 -80.65 -10.28
C MET A 1 6.27 -79.81 -11.02
N LYS A 2 5.17 -80.51 -11.39
CA LYS A 2 4.13 -79.99 -12.31
C LYS A 2 3.13 -79.14 -11.55
N ILE A 3 2.84 -77.92 -12.01
CA ILE A 3 1.77 -77.08 -11.48
C ILE A 3 0.68 -77.03 -12.50
N ALA A 4 -0.52 -77.53 -12.05
CA ALA A 4 -1.75 -77.62 -12.86
C ALA A 4 -2.52 -76.29 -12.86
N VAL A 5 -2.95 -75.84 -14.03
CA VAL A 5 -3.86 -74.73 -14.25
C VAL A 5 -5.29 -75.24 -14.23
N ARG A 6 -6.17 -74.62 -13.46
CA ARG A 6 -7.62 -74.90 -13.50
C ARG A 6 -8.36 -73.67 -14.07
N PRO A 7 -9.41 -73.87 -14.90
CA PRO A 7 -10.17 -72.80 -15.53
C PRO A 7 -11.25 -72.21 -14.61
N ILE A 8 -11.51 -70.87 -14.78
CA ILE A 8 -12.53 -70.11 -14.10
C ILE A 8 -13.83 -70.13 -14.93
N PRO A 9 -15.01 -70.36 -14.32
CA PRO A 9 -16.27 -70.27 -15.05
C PRO A 9 -16.75 -68.81 -15.20
N LEU A 10 -17.31 -68.55 -16.38
CA LEU A 10 -17.96 -67.32 -16.81
C LEU A 10 -19.33 -67.19 -16.13
N LEU A 11 -19.51 -66.17 -15.27
CA LEU A 11 -20.81 -65.82 -14.69
C LEU A 11 -21.39 -64.62 -15.42
N LEU A 12 -22.53 -64.88 -16.05
CA LEU A 12 -23.37 -63.91 -16.75
C LEU A 12 -24.06 -63.02 -15.69
N ALA A 13 -23.77 -61.72 -15.60
CA ALA A 13 -24.46 -60.80 -14.72
C ALA A 13 -25.48 -59.98 -15.47
N LEU A 14 -26.70 -60.08 -15.01
CA LEU A 14 -27.92 -59.39 -15.46
C LEU A 14 -27.82 -57.91 -15.10
N ALA A 15 -27.90 -57.00 -16.09
CA ALA A 15 -27.93 -55.58 -15.86
C ALA A 15 -29.34 -55.12 -15.47
N THR A 16 -29.54 -54.73 -14.22
CA THR A 16 -30.71 -53.99 -13.75
C THR A 16 -30.42 -52.50 -13.90
N ALA A 17 -31.17 -51.82 -14.77
CA ALA A 17 -31.16 -50.38 -14.92
C ALA A 17 -31.83 -49.73 -13.69
N LEU A 18 -31.03 -49.06 -12.86
CA LEU A 18 -31.54 -48.14 -11.83
C LEU A 18 -31.53 -46.73 -12.42
N ALA A 19 -32.73 -46.17 -12.61
CA ALA A 19 -32.92 -44.76 -12.92
C ALA A 19 -32.40 -43.91 -11.76
N GLY A 20 -31.22 -43.35 -11.92
CA GLY A 20 -30.64 -42.36 -10.98
C GLY A 20 -31.28 -41.00 -11.16
N CYS A 21 -32.06 -40.55 -10.14
CA CYS A 21 -32.40 -39.13 -10.01
C CYS A 21 -31.14 -38.28 -9.99
N GLY A 22 -30.92 -37.52 -11.06
CA GLY A 22 -29.87 -36.50 -11.11
C GLY A 22 -30.18 -35.38 -10.13
N SER A 23 -29.49 -35.36 -8.98
CA SER A 23 -29.41 -34.18 -8.14
C SER A 23 -28.61 -33.12 -8.89
N SER A 24 -29.33 -32.11 -9.37
CA SER A 24 -28.78 -30.88 -9.91
C SER A 24 -27.95 -30.20 -8.79
N GLN A 25 -26.65 -30.40 -8.77
CA GLN A 25 -25.77 -29.51 -8.00
C GLN A 25 -25.89 -28.14 -8.62
N ALA A 26 -26.57 -27.22 -7.92
CA ALA A 26 -26.50 -25.80 -8.22
C ALA A 26 -25.01 -25.41 -8.20
N GLY A 27 -24.47 -25.12 -9.37
CA GLY A 27 -23.10 -24.64 -9.49
C GLY A 27 -22.91 -23.41 -8.60
N GLN A 28 -21.94 -23.46 -7.71
CA GLN A 28 -21.49 -22.25 -7.03
C GLN A 28 -21.19 -21.19 -8.11
N PRO A 29 -21.69 -19.95 -7.95
CA PRO A 29 -21.37 -18.90 -8.91
C PRO A 29 -19.85 -18.81 -9.02
N ALA A 30 -19.35 -18.88 -10.25
CA ALA A 30 -17.94 -18.70 -10.53
C ALA A 30 -17.54 -17.34 -9.99
N VAL A 31 -16.70 -17.30 -8.94
CA VAL A 31 -16.12 -16.06 -8.44
C VAL A 31 -15.31 -15.48 -9.58
N ALA A 32 -15.70 -14.28 -10.04
CA ALA A 32 -14.96 -13.57 -11.08
C ALA A 32 -13.49 -13.45 -10.63
N PRO A 33 -12.52 -13.62 -11.54
CA PRO A 33 -11.11 -13.51 -11.20
C PRO A 33 -10.86 -12.14 -10.59
N VAL A 34 -10.22 -12.11 -9.41
CA VAL A 34 -9.84 -10.84 -8.74
C VAL A 34 -8.87 -10.10 -9.66
N PRO A 35 -9.15 -8.85 -10.05
CA PRO A 35 -8.24 -8.08 -10.89
C PRO A 35 -6.86 -7.99 -10.24
N SER A 36 -5.79 -8.07 -11.02
CA SER A 36 -4.44 -7.92 -10.50
C SER A 36 -4.04 -6.44 -10.41
N GLY A 37 -3.17 -6.10 -9.45
CA GLY A 37 -2.72 -4.73 -9.24
C GLY A 37 -3.71 -3.87 -8.45
N LEU A 38 -3.90 -2.64 -8.90
CA LEU A 38 -4.83 -1.67 -8.32
C LEU A 38 -5.99 -1.43 -9.30
N PRO A 39 -7.12 -2.16 -9.15
CA PRO A 39 -8.19 -2.19 -10.15
C PRO A 39 -9.00 -0.90 -10.22
N LEU A 40 -9.02 -0.13 -9.13
CA LEU A 40 -9.71 1.16 -9.03
C LEU A 40 -8.75 2.24 -8.55
N THR A 41 -8.90 3.47 -9.05
CA THR A 41 -8.09 4.63 -8.66
C THR A 41 -8.95 5.88 -8.46
N GLY A 42 -8.40 6.89 -7.80
CA GLY A 42 -9.05 8.20 -7.63
C GLY A 42 -10.45 8.11 -7.02
N ALA A 43 -11.37 8.95 -7.50
CA ALA A 43 -12.72 9.07 -6.96
C ALA A 43 -13.56 7.78 -7.05
N GLU A 44 -13.29 6.91 -8.04
CA GLU A 44 -13.98 5.63 -8.16
C GLU A 44 -13.58 4.68 -7.02
N ALA A 45 -12.28 4.57 -6.74
CA ALA A 45 -11.78 3.78 -5.63
C ALA A 45 -12.28 4.32 -4.28
N GLU A 46 -12.27 5.64 -4.09
CA GLU A 46 -12.77 6.27 -2.87
C GLU A 46 -14.26 5.96 -2.64
N ARG A 47 -15.07 6.09 -3.70
CA ARG A 47 -16.51 5.76 -3.63
C ARG A 47 -16.71 4.28 -3.29
N PHE A 48 -16.01 3.37 -3.97
CA PHE A 48 -16.08 1.93 -3.69
C PHE A 48 -15.71 1.64 -2.22
N LEU A 49 -14.58 2.14 -1.74
CA LEU A 49 -14.15 1.97 -0.35
C LEU A 49 -15.17 2.54 0.65
N ALA A 50 -15.79 3.65 0.34
CA ALA A 50 -16.77 4.31 1.22
C ALA A 50 -18.11 3.58 1.28
N THR A 51 -18.58 2.95 0.18
CA THR A 51 -19.96 2.50 0.04
C THR A 51 -20.15 1.00 -0.17
N ALA A 52 -19.15 0.26 -0.67
CA ALA A 52 -19.24 -1.18 -0.88
C ALA A 52 -19.54 -1.92 0.43
N GLU A 53 -20.34 -2.97 0.39
CA GLU A 53 -20.64 -3.82 1.55
C GLU A 53 -19.37 -4.49 2.08
N VAL A 54 -19.21 -4.52 3.40
CA VAL A 54 -18.18 -5.33 4.05
C VAL A 54 -18.72 -6.73 4.20
N VAL A 55 -18.32 -7.63 3.28
CA VAL A 55 -18.79 -9.01 3.24
C VAL A 55 -18.10 -9.84 4.32
N ASP A 56 -16.84 -9.55 4.59
CA ASP A 56 -16.03 -10.24 5.59
C ASP A 56 -14.95 -9.31 6.17
N LEU A 57 -14.55 -9.58 7.41
CA LEU A 57 -13.50 -8.83 8.12
C LEU A 57 -12.62 -9.79 8.90
N GLU A 58 -11.55 -10.23 8.28
CA GLU A 58 -10.63 -11.22 8.82
C GLU A 58 -9.48 -10.55 9.60
N LYS A 59 -9.01 -11.22 10.65
CA LYS A 59 -7.73 -10.86 11.25
C LYS A 59 -6.61 -11.13 10.24
N TYR A 60 -5.83 -10.11 9.96
CA TYR A 60 -4.66 -10.24 9.10
C TYR A 60 -3.44 -10.49 9.99
N GLU A 61 -2.79 -11.65 9.82
CA GLU A 61 -1.53 -11.94 10.50
C GLU A 61 -0.42 -11.05 9.93
N SER A 62 -0.24 -9.89 10.56
CA SER A 62 0.90 -9.01 10.29
C SER A 62 1.92 -9.19 11.41
N LYS A 63 3.20 -9.05 11.08
CA LYS A 63 4.27 -8.98 12.09
C LYS A 63 4.28 -7.63 12.83
N GLY A 64 3.37 -6.73 12.47
CA GLY A 64 3.26 -5.38 13.03
C GLY A 64 2.43 -5.33 14.30
N ILE A 65 2.60 -4.25 15.07
CA ILE A 65 1.94 -4.01 16.37
C ILE A 65 0.48 -3.54 16.17
N THR A 66 0.12 -3.06 14.98
CA THR A 66 -1.14 -2.36 14.70
C THR A 66 -2.33 -3.29 14.42
N HIS A 67 -2.13 -4.59 14.41
CA HIS A 67 -3.16 -5.62 14.17
C HIS A 67 -4.17 -5.24 13.07
N PRO A 68 -3.72 -4.94 11.83
CA PRO A 68 -4.62 -4.60 10.75
C PRO A 68 -5.59 -5.75 10.45
N ARG A 69 -6.79 -5.43 9.98
CA ARG A 69 -7.79 -6.40 9.54
C ARG A 69 -7.93 -6.35 8.03
N ARG A 70 -8.11 -7.49 7.40
CA ARG A 70 -8.40 -7.59 5.97
C ARG A 70 -9.90 -7.58 5.76
N ALA A 71 -10.42 -6.58 5.07
CA ALA A 71 -11.81 -6.49 4.67
C ALA A 71 -11.99 -7.05 3.25
N ILE A 72 -13.06 -7.81 3.05
CA ILE A 72 -13.59 -8.17 1.74
C ILE A 72 -14.78 -7.24 1.47
N LEU A 73 -14.72 -6.48 0.39
CA LEU A 73 -15.72 -5.49 0.01
C LEU A 73 -16.41 -5.90 -1.29
N SER A 74 -17.74 -5.70 -1.38
CA SER A 74 -18.50 -5.96 -2.60
C SER A 74 -19.55 -4.89 -2.85
N ASP A 75 -19.71 -4.49 -4.11
CA ASP A 75 -20.83 -3.63 -4.57
C ASP A 75 -21.86 -4.40 -5.40
N GLY A 76 -21.76 -5.75 -5.41
CA GLY A 76 -22.60 -6.67 -6.17
C GLY A 76 -22.05 -6.98 -7.58
N GLY A 77 -21.15 -6.17 -8.13
CA GLY A 77 -20.50 -6.41 -9.42
C GLY A 77 -18.99 -6.71 -9.27
N LEU A 78 -18.36 -6.04 -8.33
CA LEU A 78 -16.94 -6.13 -8.07
C LEU A 78 -16.70 -6.52 -6.60
N THR A 79 -15.75 -7.43 -6.38
CA THR A 79 -15.32 -7.82 -5.04
C THR A 79 -13.83 -7.56 -4.91
N LEU A 80 -13.42 -6.74 -3.93
CA LEU A 80 -12.04 -6.34 -3.70
C LEU A 80 -11.66 -6.50 -2.22
N ARG A 81 -10.36 -6.62 -1.98
CA ARG A 81 -9.78 -6.61 -0.63
C ARG A 81 -9.36 -5.20 -0.23
N ALA A 82 -9.42 -4.94 1.05
CA ALA A 82 -8.88 -3.71 1.65
C ALA A 82 -8.25 -3.99 3.01
N VAL A 83 -7.41 -3.10 3.48
CA VAL A 83 -6.82 -3.14 4.84
C VAL A 83 -7.56 -2.12 5.70
N PHE A 84 -8.12 -2.57 6.81
CA PHE A 84 -8.73 -1.72 7.82
C PHE A 84 -7.81 -1.59 9.03
N LYS A 85 -7.54 -0.35 9.45
CA LYS A 85 -6.79 0.00 10.67
C LYS A 85 -7.58 1.02 11.47
N ASP A 86 -7.74 0.78 12.77
CA ASP A 86 -8.48 1.64 13.70
C ASP A 86 -7.62 2.14 14.87
N ILE A 87 -6.29 1.95 14.76
CA ILE A 87 -5.35 2.44 15.78
C ILE A 87 -5.27 3.98 15.76
N ASP A 88 -5.37 4.62 16.91
CA ASP A 88 -5.08 6.05 17.09
C ASP A 88 -4.51 6.24 18.50
N THR A 89 -3.21 5.97 18.67
CA THR A 89 -2.50 6.00 19.94
C THR A 89 -1.32 6.96 19.90
N THR A 90 -0.95 7.50 21.07
CA THR A 90 0.26 8.29 21.24
C THR A 90 1.12 7.63 22.30
N HIS A 91 2.40 7.44 21.99
CA HIS A 91 3.41 6.92 22.91
C HIS A 91 4.32 8.08 23.31
N ASP A 92 4.36 8.40 24.59
CA ASP A 92 5.21 9.49 25.10
C ASP A 92 6.69 9.26 24.77
N ARG A 93 7.10 7.99 24.78
CA ARG A 93 8.46 7.57 24.49
C ARG A 93 8.46 6.16 23.88
N GLU A 94 9.12 5.99 22.76
CA GLU A 94 9.30 4.67 22.11
C GLU A 94 10.71 4.55 21.53
N GLN A 95 11.30 3.37 21.66
CA GLN A 95 12.60 3.06 21.06
C GLN A 95 12.39 2.33 19.73
N LEU A 96 12.91 2.91 18.66
CA LEU A 96 12.91 2.27 17.34
C LEU A 96 13.87 1.06 17.33
N SER A 97 13.68 0.16 16.38
CA SER A 97 14.57 -0.98 16.14
C SER A 97 16.03 -0.57 15.87
N THR A 98 16.25 0.67 15.45
CA THR A 98 17.58 1.27 15.28
C THR A 98 18.25 1.69 16.59
N GLY A 99 17.57 1.56 17.72
CA GLY A 99 18.03 2.04 19.03
C GLY A 99 17.71 3.51 19.30
N GLN A 100 17.26 4.28 18.31
CA GLN A 100 16.88 5.68 18.47
C GLN A 100 15.60 5.80 19.31
N TRP A 101 15.60 6.71 20.30
CA TRP A 101 14.40 7.07 21.06
C TRP A 101 13.62 8.18 20.36
N LEU A 102 12.33 7.98 20.24
CA LEU A 102 11.38 8.99 19.79
C LEU A 102 10.46 9.39 20.95
N LEU A 103 10.20 10.67 21.04
CA LEU A 103 9.21 11.24 21.98
C LEU A 103 7.93 11.56 21.21
N ASN A 104 6.77 11.41 21.85
CA ASN A 104 5.46 11.71 21.29
C ASN A 104 5.25 11.01 19.92
N LEU A 105 5.54 9.72 19.85
CA LEU A 105 5.28 8.94 18.66
C LEU A 105 3.78 8.69 18.53
N ARG A 106 3.18 9.19 17.49
CA ARG A 106 1.78 8.92 17.18
C ARG A 106 1.69 7.78 16.17
N ASP A 107 0.89 6.76 16.48
CA ASP A 107 0.51 5.67 15.59
C ASP A 107 -0.99 5.81 15.31
N SER A 108 -1.34 6.26 14.11
CA SER A 108 -2.70 6.72 13.81
C SER A 108 -3.16 6.29 12.41
N PHE A 109 -4.37 5.75 12.35
CA PHE A 109 -5.04 5.47 11.08
C PHE A 109 -5.24 6.74 10.23
N LYS A 110 -5.32 7.91 10.86
CA LYS A 110 -5.45 9.20 10.18
C LYS A 110 -4.27 9.50 9.27
N HIS A 111 -3.08 9.05 9.66
CA HIS A 111 -1.87 9.23 8.85
C HIS A 111 -1.91 8.42 7.55
N GLU A 112 -2.60 7.27 7.50
CA GLU A 112 -2.80 6.52 6.25
C GLU A 112 -3.60 7.35 5.25
N ILE A 113 -4.69 7.97 5.72
CA ILE A 113 -5.54 8.83 4.88
C ILE A 113 -4.80 10.10 4.47
N ALA A 114 -4.10 10.73 5.41
CA ALA A 114 -3.28 11.91 5.13
C ALA A 114 -2.18 11.63 4.07
N ALA A 115 -1.56 10.45 4.12
CA ALA A 115 -0.57 10.01 3.14
C ALA A 115 -1.18 9.89 1.74
N TYR A 116 -2.35 9.26 1.61
CA TYR A 116 -3.06 9.18 0.35
C TYR A 116 -3.47 10.56 -0.19
N ARG A 117 -4.01 11.44 0.66
CA ARG A 117 -4.39 12.80 0.26
C ARG A 117 -3.20 13.65 -0.18
N LEU A 118 -2.06 13.53 0.52
CA LEU A 118 -0.82 14.20 0.13
C LEU A 118 -0.29 13.65 -1.21
N ASP A 119 -0.32 12.34 -1.40
CA ASP A 119 0.06 11.69 -2.65
C ASP A 119 -0.77 12.20 -3.84
N GLN A 120 -2.09 12.36 -3.65
CA GLN A 120 -2.98 12.95 -4.65
C GLN A 120 -2.59 14.41 -4.97
N LEU A 121 -2.28 15.23 -3.96
CA LEU A 121 -1.84 16.62 -4.17
C LEU A 121 -0.55 16.70 -4.98
N LEU A 122 0.35 15.74 -4.81
CA LEU A 122 1.63 15.68 -5.51
C LEU A 122 1.56 14.93 -6.85
N GLY A 123 0.45 14.23 -7.14
CA GLY A 123 0.27 13.48 -8.37
C GLY A 123 1.24 12.31 -8.55
N LEU A 124 1.74 11.71 -7.45
CA LEU A 124 2.76 10.66 -7.49
C LEU A 124 2.16 9.27 -7.77
N GLY A 125 0.96 9.01 -7.24
CA GLY A 125 0.29 7.72 -7.35
C GLY A 125 1.00 6.59 -6.62
N LEU A 126 1.71 6.91 -5.53
CA LEU A 126 2.50 5.96 -4.72
C LEU A 126 1.68 5.31 -3.63
N VAL A 127 0.66 6.01 -3.11
CA VAL A 127 -0.14 5.53 -1.97
C VAL A 127 -1.46 4.97 -2.49
N PRO A 128 -1.84 3.73 -2.11
CA PRO A 128 -3.13 3.17 -2.50
C PRO A 128 -4.30 4.04 -2.00
N PRO A 129 -5.43 4.09 -2.73
CA PRO A 129 -6.62 4.78 -2.27
C PRO A 129 -7.01 4.38 -0.85
N CYS A 130 -7.28 5.39 -0.02
CA CYS A 130 -7.56 5.21 1.40
C CYS A 130 -8.61 6.21 1.86
N VAL A 131 -9.63 5.74 2.59
CA VAL A 131 -10.71 6.57 3.13
C VAL A 131 -10.92 6.30 4.61
N GLU A 132 -11.57 7.25 5.31
CA GLU A 132 -12.12 6.96 6.63
C GLU A 132 -13.39 6.13 6.48
N ARG A 133 -13.53 5.11 7.29
CA ARG A 133 -14.74 4.31 7.35
C ARG A 133 -15.03 3.80 8.75
N ARG A 134 -16.32 3.66 9.08
CA ARG A 134 -16.78 2.98 10.28
C ARG A 134 -17.11 1.53 9.96
N ILE A 135 -16.45 0.58 10.62
CA ILE A 135 -16.68 -0.86 10.48
C ILE A 135 -16.83 -1.45 11.89
N GLU A 136 -17.90 -2.22 12.13
CA GLU A 136 -18.21 -2.83 13.45
C GLU A 136 -18.16 -1.83 14.61
N GLY A 137 -18.60 -0.59 14.39
CA GLY A 137 -18.59 0.47 15.39
C GLY A 137 -17.28 1.25 15.50
N ASN A 138 -16.17 0.74 15.00
CA ASN A 138 -14.86 1.40 15.04
C ASN A 138 -14.65 2.31 13.82
N ILE A 139 -14.13 3.51 14.04
CA ILE A 139 -13.68 4.41 12.97
C ILE A 139 -12.22 4.09 12.67
N GLY A 140 -11.87 4.00 11.38
CA GLY A 140 -10.52 3.70 10.95
C GLY A 140 -10.27 4.07 9.50
N SER A 141 -9.03 3.86 9.04
CA SER A 141 -8.67 3.90 7.64
C SER A 141 -9.01 2.59 6.94
N LEU A 142 -9.57 2.69 5.74
CA LEU A 142 -9.80 1.57 4.85
C LEU A 142 -9.04 1.84 3.55
N CYS A 143 -7.93 1.12 3.34
CA CYS A 143 -7.04 1.33 2.21
C CYS A 143 -7.11 0.14 1.25
N LEU A 144 -7.21 0.41 -0.05
CA LEU A 144 -7.37 -0.62 -1.07
C LEU A 144 -6.15 -1.56 -1.11
N TRP A 145 -6.42 -2.87 -1.19
CA TRP A 145 -5.38 -3.89 -1.31
C TRP A 145 -4.83 -3.92 -2.74
N ILE A 146 -3.53 -4.14 -2.89
CA ILE A 146 -2.88 -4.29 -4.19
C ILE A 146 -2.74 -5.78 -4.51
N GLU A 147 -3.59 -6.24 -5.40
CA GLU A 147 -3.68 -7.66 -5.74
C GLU A 147 -2.45 -8.16 -6.51
N GLY A 148 -1.95 -9.34 -6.14
CA GLY A 148 -0.79 -9.93 -6.77
C GLY A 148 0.54 -9.22 -6.52
N SER A 149 0.57 -8.27 -5.55
CA SER A 149 1.81 -7.61 -5.15
C SER A 149 2.69 -8.50 -4.28
N MET A 150 3.99 -8.22 -4.31
CA MET A 150 4.96 -8.71 -3.33
C MET A 150 5.60 -7.51 -2.62
N THR A 151 6.18 -7.73 -1.45
CA THR A 151 6.98 -6.70 -0.80
C THR A 151 8.35 -6.55 -1.48
N GLU A 152 8.95 -5.38 -1.40
CA GLU A 152 10.33 -5.16 -1.87
C GLU A 152 11.33 -6.08 -1.13
N ALA A 153 11.05 -6.40 0.13
CA ALA A 153 11.84 -7.39 0.89
C ALA A 153 11.78 -8.79 0.26
N GLU A 154 10.60 -9.21 -0.19
CA GLU A 154 10.41 -10.51 -0.89
C GLU A 154 11.08 -10.49 -2.25
N ARG A 155 10.88 -9.43 -3.06
CA ARG A 155 11.53 -9.25 -4.35
C ARG A 155 13.05 -9.36 -4.22
N ALA A 156 13.62 -8.63 -3.25
CA ALA A 156 15.07 -8.63 -3.03
C ALA A 156 15.58 -10.01 -2.60
N ARG A 157 14.85 -10.72 -1.73
CA ARG A 157 15.21 -12.09 -1.31
C ARG A 157 15.14 -13.07 -2.48
N ALA A 158 14.12 -12.95 -3.33
CA ALA A 158 13.96 -13.76 -4.54
C ALA A 158 14.94 -13.35 -5.66
N LYS A 159 15.67 -12.24 -5.50
CA LYS A 159 16.58 -11.66 -6.51
C LYS A 159 15.89 -11.40 -7.86
N THR A 160 14.59 -11.13 -7.83
CA THR A 160 13.80 -10.82 -9.02
C THR A 160 14.17 -9.44 -9.53
N VAL A 161 14.54 -9.35 -10.82
CA VAL A 161 15.01 -8.10 -11.44
C VAL A 161 13.85 -7.46 -12.22
N PRO A 162 13.59 -6.14 -12.02
CA PRO A 162 12.57 -5.44 -12.80
C PRO A 162 12.96 -5.37 -14.29
N PRO A 163 11.99 -5.42 -15.21
CA PRO A 163 12.26 -5.38 -16.66
C PRO A 163 12.89 -4.04 -17.08
N ASN A 164 12.55 -2.95 -16.40
CA ASN A 164 13.16 -1.63 -16.57
C ASN A 164 13.75 -1.15 -15.23
N VAL A 165 15.03 -1.41 -15.02
CA VAL A 165 15.75 -1.06 -13.78
C VAL A 165 15.79 0.45 -13.57
N ALA A 166 15.92 1.25 -14.63
CA ALA A 166 15.97 2.72 -14.51
C ALA A 166 14.63 3.27 -13.98
N ALA A 167 13.51 2.90 -14.62
CA ALA A 167 12.19 3.31 -14.18
C ALA A 167 11.86 2.81 -12.76
N TYR A 168 12.32 1.62 -12.39
CA TYR A 168 12.16 1.10 -11.04
C TYR A 168 12.92 1.94 -10.01
N ASN A 169 14.17 2.31 -10.32
CA ASN A 169 14.98 3.15 -9.44
C ASN A 169 14.42 4.56 -9.31
N ASP A 170 13.87 5.12 -10.39
CA ASP A 170 13.20 6.44 -10.34
C ASP A 170 11.96 6.42 -9.43
N GLN A 171 11.12 5.38 -9.50
CA GLN A 171 10.01 5.19 -8.55
C GLN A 171 10.52 5.05 -7.10
N MET A 172 11.62 4.35 -6.88
CA MET A 172 12.22 4.21 -5.55
C MET A 172 12.73 5.56 -5.01
N LEU A 173 13.22 6.44 -5.87
CA LEU A 173 13.61 7.81 -5.48
C LEU A 173 12.38 8.64 -5.08
N ASP A 174 11.27 8.54 -5.82
CA ASP A 174 10.01 9.19 -5.46
C ASP A 174 9.49 8.70 -4.10
N ILE A 175 9.51 7.39 -3.84
CA ILE A 175 9.14 6.82 -2.53
C ILE A 175 10.04 7.38 -1.42
N LYS A 176 11.35 7.43 -1.63
CA LYS A 176 12.29 7.97 -0.63
C LYS A 176 12.02 9.45 -0.36
N LEU A 177 11.72 10.23 -1.40
CA LEU A 177 11.35 11.63 -1.24
C LEU A 177 10.06 11.76 -0.42
N PHE A 178 9.02 10.99 -0.77
CA PHE A 178 7.74 10.98 -0.04
C PHE A 178 7.91 10.61 1.44
N MET A 179 8.72 9.59 1.74
CA MET A 179 9.02 9.18 3.12
C MET A 179 9.81 10.24 3.89
N GLN A 180 10.68 11.02 3.25
CA GLN A 180 11.35 12.16 3.86
C GLN A 180 10.39 13.32 4.10
N LEU A 181 9.53 13.62 3.13
CA LEU A 181 8.52 14.66 3.22
C LEU A 181 7.54 14.39 4.37
N THR A 182 7.09 13.15 4.51
CA THR A 182 6.19 12.71 5.58
C THR A 182 6.89 12.40 6.90
N TRP A 183 8.21 12.41 6.93
CA TRP A 183 9.04 11.96 8.06
C TRP A 183 8.60 10.60 8.58
N ASP A 184 8.60 9.62 7.70
CA ASP A 184 8.20 8.26 8.02
C ASP A 184 9.23 7.60 8.96
N THR A 185 8.77 7.10 10.12
CA THR A 185 9.65 6.43 11.09
C THR A 185 10.19 5.11 10.54
N ASP A 186 9.48 4.49 9.62
CA ASP A 186 9.83 3.21 9.01
C ASP A 186 10.60 3.35 7.68
N TYR A 187 11.31 4.46 7.50
CA TYR A 187 12.08 4.81 6.30
C TYR A 187 12.95 3.67 5.73
N ASN A 188 13.48 2.79 6.57
CA ASN A 188 14.31 1.66 6.16
C ASN A 188 13.52 0.34 6.01
N ASN A 189 12.22 0.35 6.31
CA ASN A 189 11.41 -0.85 6.24
C ASN A 189 10.91 -1.11 4.81
N VAL A 190 11.71 -1.82 4.03
CA VAL A 190 11.35 -2.16 2.63
C VAL A 190 10.18 -3.15 2.52
N ALA A 191 9.69 -3.72 3.63
CA ALA A 191 8.45 -4.49 3.63
C ALA A 191 7.20 -3.59 3.49
N ASN A 192 7.34 -2.28 3.77
CA ASN A 192 6.29 -1.28 3.57
C ASN A 192 6.30 -0.67 2.15
N ILE A 193 7.08 -1.25 1.24
CA ILE A 193 7.06 -0.96 -0.19
C ILE A 193 6.56 -2.19 -0.91
N LEU A 194 5.44 -2.06 -1.62
CA LEU A 194 4.88 -3.13 -2.44
C LEU A 194 5.28 -2.95 -3.89
N VAL A 195 5.58 -4.06 -4.53
CA VAL A 195 5.84 -4.16 -5.98
C VAL A 195 4.61 -4.80 -6.60
N GLY A 196 3.89 -4.04 -7.40
CA GLY A 196 2.74 -4.54 -8.14
C GLY A 196 3.13 -5.50 -9.28
N PRO A 197 2.17 -6.24 -9.84
CA PRO A 197 2.42 -7.17 -10.95
C PRO A 197 2.92 -6.47 -12.22
N ASP A 198 2.65 -5.18 -12.36
CA ASP A 198 3.09 -4.27 -13.42
C ASP A 198 4.43 -3.56 -13.10
N TRP A 199 5.09 -3.93 -12.00
CA TRP A 199 6.31 -3.30 -11.48
C TRP A 199 6.12 -1.87 -11.00
N LYS A 200 4.89 -1.43 -10.81
CA LYS A 200 4.61 -0.18 -10.12
C LYS A 200 4.87 -0.35 -8.63
N LEU A 201 5.51 0.65 -8.04
CA LEU A 201 5.82 0.67 -6.62
C LEU A 201 4.75 1.43 -5.83
N TYR A 202 4.43 0.91 -4.65
CA TYR A 202 3.48 1.53 -3.75
C TYR A 202 4.06 1.61 -2.33
N LYS A 203 3.85 2.73 -1.68
CA LYS A 203 4.15 2.94 -0.26
C LYS A 203 2.90 2.64 0.57
N VAL A 204 3.02 1.73 1.51
CA VAL A 204 1.97 1.35 2.45
C VAL A 204 2.45 1.50 3.88
N ASP A 205 1.54 1.43 4.84
CA ASP A 205 1.81 1.53 6.28
C ASP A 205 2.48 2.87 6.67
N SER A 206 1.67 3.93 6.64
CA SER A 206 2.08 5.29 6.99
C SER A 206 1.59 5.72 8.38
N SER A 207 1.08 4.79 9.20
CA SER A 207 0.45 5.12 10.49
C SER A 207 1.38 5.88 11.46
N ARG A 208 2.70 5.73 11.30
CA ARG A 208 3.75 6.39 12.09
C ARG A 208 4.48 7.52 11.37
N ALA A 209 3.93 7.98 10.26
CA ALA A 209 4.44 9.14 9.51
C ALA A 209 3.99 10.48 10.14
N PHE A 210 4.26 11.58 9.46
CA PHE A 210 3.84 12.94 9.81
C PHE A 210 4.31 13.42 11.19
N ARG A 211 5.61 13.21 11.46
CA ARG A 211 6.23 13.77 12.67
C ARG A 211 6.22 15.30 12.62
N GLN A 212 6.18 15.91 13.80
CA GLN A 212 6.27 17.38 13.99
C GLN A 212 7.70 17.92 13.72
N THR A 213 8.68 17.03 13.47
CA THR A 213 10.06 17.38 13.16
C THR A 213 10.16 18.13 11.86
N GLU A 214 10.85 19.26 11.86
CA GLU A 214 10.98 20.18 10.71
C GLU A 214 12.11 19.79 9.75
N THR A 215 13.11 19.05 10.23
CA THR A 215 14.27 18.63 9.44
C THR A 215 14.00 17.32 8.69
N LEU A 216 14.71 17.13 7.58
CA LEU A 216 14.72 15.84 6.87
C LEU A 216 15.49 14.80 7.70
N ARG A 217 15.08 13.54 7.57
CA ARG A 217 15.69 12.44 8.32
C ARG A 217 17.02 11.98 7.71
N ARG A 218 17.10 11.91 6.38
CA ARG A 218 18.23 11.40 5.60
C ARG A 218 18.40 12.22 4.32
N GLU A 219 18.78 13.46 4.50
CA GLU A 219 18.91 14.43 3.41
C GLU A 219 19.90 13.97 2.33
N GLU A 220 20.96 13.26 2.74
CA GLU A 220 21.95 12.70 1.85
C GLU A 220 21.41 11.64 0.87
N ALA A 221 20.28 11.01 1.21
CA ALA A 221 19.65 9.99 0.36
C ALA A 221 18.83 10.58 -0.80
N LEU A 222 18.53 11.89 -0.77
CA LEU A 222 17.82 12.60 -1.84
C LEU A 222 18.81 13.10 -2.88
N THR A 223 19.24 12.23 -3.77
CA THR A 223 20.29 12.52 -4.76
C THR A 223 19.74 13.04 -6.10
N ARG A 224 18.53 12.60 -6.49
CA ARG A 224 17.86 12.98 -7.73
C ARG A 224 16.38 13.22 -7.47
N PHE A 225 15.77 14.07 -8.31
CA PHE A 225 14.39 14.53 -8.13
C PHE A 225 13.64 14.48 -9.46
N ARG A 226 12.37 14.03 -9.41
CA ARG A 226 11.46 14.12 -10.54
C ARG A 226 11.04 15.59 -10.73
N ARG A 227 11.11 16.10 -11.97
CA ARG A 227 10.73 17.49 -12.27
C ARG A 227 9.28 17.80 -11.90
N SER A 228 8.35 16.94 -12.28
CA SER A 228 6.93 17.12 -11.95
C SER A 228 6.67 17.12 -10.44
N THR A 229 7.38 16.29 -9.66
CA THR A 229 7.28 16.29 -8.19
C THR A 229 7.76 17.61 -7.59
N LEU A 230 8.89 18.16 -8.06
CA LEU A 230 9.34 19.47 -7.60
C LEU A 230 8.36 20.58 -7.95
N GLN A 231 7.78 20.57 -9.15
CA GLN A 231 6.75 21.52 -9.57
C GLN A 231 5.50 21.43 -8.70
N ALA A 232 5.04 20.19 -8.39
CA ALA A 232 3.93 19.99 -7.48
C ALA A 232 4.24 20.51 -6.07
N LEU A 233 5.44 20.24 -5.55
CA LEU A 233 5.88 20.80 -4.26
C LEU A 233 5.96 22.34 -4.30
N GLU A 234 6.45 22.95 -5.36
CA GLU A 234 6.52 24.40 -5.50
C GLU A 234 5.13 25.05 -5.52
N SER A 235 4.15 24.41 -6.16
CA SER A 235 2.77 24.91 -6.26
C SER A 235 1.94 24.74 -4.98
N LEU A 236 2.39 23.93 -4.02
CA LEU A 236 1.70 23.77 -2.74
C LEU A 236 1.75 25.05 -1.92
N THR A 237 0.61 25.41 -1.31
CA THR A 237 0.51 26.47 -0.30
C THR A 237 0.15 25.90 1.07
N LYS A 238 0.39 26.66 2.14
CA LYS A 238 -0.02 26.24 3.50
C LYS A 238 -1.53 26.10 3.61
N GLU A 239 -2.27 27.02 2.97
CA GLU A 239 -3.74 27.00 2.95
C GLU A 239 -4.27 25.72 2.27
N ARG A 240 -3.64 25.32 1.16
CA ARG A 240 -4.02 24.08 0.46
C ARG A 240 -3.70 22.83 1.26
N LEU A 241 -2.57 22.81 1.96
CA LEU A 241 -2.23 21.73 2.88
C LEU A 241 -3.23 21.63 4.04
N ASP A 242 -3.58 22.77 4.65
CA ASP A 242 -4.55 22.82 5.74
C ASP A 242 -5.94 22.38 5.29
N GLU A 243 -6.42 22.89 4.15
CA GLU A 243 -7.70 22.50 3.55
C GLU A 243 -7.83 20.97 3.35
N VAL A 244 -6.77 20.33 2.85
CA VAL A 244 -6.82 18.92 2.46
C VAL A 244 -6.42 17.99 3.61
N LEU A 245 -5.48 18.39 4.45
CA LEU A 245 -4.89 17.53 5.49
C LEU A 245 -5.27 17.92 6.91
N GLY A 246 -5.81 19.14 7.14
CA GLY A 246 -6.07 19.68 8.48
C GLY A 246 -7.10 18.89 9.30
N GLN A 247 -7.94 18.07 8.68
CA GLN A 247 -8.82 17.15 9.39
C GLN A 247 -8.10 15.87 9.91
N TRP A 248 -6.90 15.58 9.37
CA TRP A 248 -6.14 14.37 9.68
C TRP A 248 -4.88 14.65 10.48
N LEU A 249 -4.30 15.84 10.31
CA LEU A 249 -3.03 16.27 10.91
C LEU A 249 -3.25 17.50 11.81
N ASP A 250 -2.51 17.56 12.91
CA ASP A 250 -2.49 18.77 13.74
C ASP A 250 -1.59 19.88 13.14
N THR A 251 -1.74 21.09 13.65
CA THR A 251 -1.00 22.28 13.16
C THR A 251 0.52 22.09 13.20
N ARG A 252 1.05 21.39 14.20
CA ARG A 252 2.52 21.15 14.29
C ARG A 252 2.98 20.11 13.26
N GLN A 253 2.16 19.12 12.96
CA GLN A 253 2.44 18.14 11.91
C GLN A 253 2.43 18.81 10.52
N LEU A 254 1.47 19.70 10.27
CA LEU A 254 1.40 20.50 9.03
C LEU A 254 2.59 21.44 8.90
N GLU A 255 2.99 22.12 9.99
CA GLU A 255 4.18 22.97 9.96
C GLU A 255 5.45 22.15 9.70
N GLY A 256 5.64 21.02 10.37
CA GLY A 256 6.77 20.13 10.10
C GLY A 256 6.80 19.64 8.64
N LEU A 257 5.65 19.29 8.07
CA LEU A 257 5.52 18.92 6.66
C LEU A 257 5.92 20.08 5.74
N TRP A 258 5.47 21.31 6.04
CA TRP A 258 5.79 22.51 5.28
C TRP A 258 7.30 22.82 5.28
N GLN A 259 7.94 22.74 6.44
CA GLN A 259 9.38 23.01 6.56
C GLN A 259 10.20 21.96 5.80
N ARG A 260 9.83 20.69 5.86
CA ARG A 260 10.48 19.62 5.08
C ARG A 260 10.28 19.80 3.57
N ARG A 261 9.08 20.21 3.14
CA ARG A 261 8.80 20.59 1.73
C ARG A 261 9.75 21.69 1.28
N THR A 262 9.90 22.75 2.09
CA THR A 262 10.79 23.88 1.79
C THR A 262 12.23 23.40 1.67
N ARG A 263 12.71 22.59 2.62
CA ARG A 263 14.08 22.05 2.60
C ARG A 263 14.36 21.14 1.39
N ILE A 264 13.39 20.34 0.97
CA ILE A 264 13.52 19.50 -0.24
C ILE A 264 13.75 20.37 -1.49
N LEU A 265 12.99 21.45 -1.63
CA LEU A 265 13.15 22.38 -2.76
C LEU A 265 14.51 23.12 -2.75
N GLU A 266 14.98 23.55 -1.58
CA GLU A 266 16.30 24.14 -1.41
C GLU A 266 17.41 23.15 -1.79
N LEU A 267 17.31 21.91 -1.24
CA LEU A 267 18.26 20.84 -1.53
C LEU A 267 18.34 20.51 -3.03
N ALA A 268 17.19 20.45 -3.70
CA ALA A 268 17.16 20.23 -5.14
C ALA A 268 17.90 21.35 -5.90
N ARG A 269 17.68 22.61 -5.54
CA ARG A 269 18.37 23.77 -6.14
C ARG A 269 19.88 23.74 -5.86
N GLU A 270 20.30 23.44 -4.63
CA GLU A 270 21.71 23.30 -4.24
C GLU A 270 22.42 22.22 -5.08
N ARG A 271 21.76 21.06 -5.25
CA ARG A 271 22.31 19.95 -6.04
C ARG A 271 22.38 20.30 -7.53
N VAL A 272 21.35 20.92 -8.08
CA VAL A 272 21.35 21.40 -9.48
C VAL A 272 22.48 22.40 -9.71
N ALA A 273 22.66 23.34 -8.80
CA ALA A 273 23.74 24.36 -8.90
C ALA A 273 25.13 23.73 -8.84
N SER A 274 25.31 22.65 -8.08
CA SER A 274 26.61 21.99 -7.90
C SER A 274 26.93 20.90 -8.92
N GLN A 275 25.90 20.17 -9.44
CA GLN A 275 26.07 18.96 -10.25
C GLN A 275 25.48 19.08 -11.66
N GLY A 276 24.64 20.09 -11.90
CA GLY A 276 23.90 20.31 -13.14
C GLY A 276 22.59 19.55 -13.23
N ASP A 277 21.67 20.05 -14.07
CA ASP A 277 20.32 19.54 -14.24
C ASP A 277 20.27 18.05 -14.57
N SER A 278 21.04 17.61 -15.55
CA SER A 278 21.00 16.23 -16.05
C SER A 278 21.44 15.17 -15.03
N ALA A 279 22.27 15.56 -14.06
CA ALA A 279 22.70 14.67 -12.99
C ALA A 279 21.65 14.57 -11.86
N VAL A 280 20.85 15.60 -11.66
CA VAL A 280 19.98 15.76 -10.49
C VAL A 280 18.50 15.58 -10.84
N LEU A 281 18.08 16.01 -12.02
CA LEU A 281 16.67 15.99 -12.39
C LEU A 281 16.38 14.88 -13.40
N TYR A 282 15.19 14.27 -13.28
CA TYR A 282 14.70 13.30 -14.24
C TYR A 282 13.22 13.55 -14.57
N ASP A 283 12.81 13.11 -15.75
CA ASP A 283 11.43 13.07 -16.19
C ASP A 283 10.91 11.65 -15.88
N GLY A 284 9.77 11.54 -15.22
CA GLY A 284 9.19 10.24 -14.90
C GLY A 284 8.70 9.48 -16.15
N PRO A 285 8.38 8.17 -16.01
CA PRO A 285 7.71 7.44 -17.05
C PRO A 285 6.33 8.02 -17.33
#